data_7d628e0c239f031ecaa6719c902ddb97
#
_entry.id   7d628e0c239f031ecaa6719c902ddb97
#
_cell.length_a   1.000
_cell.length_b   1.000
_cell.length_c   1.000
_cell.angle_alpha   90.00
_cell.angle_beta   90.00
_cell.angle_gamma   90.00
#
_symmetry.space_group_name_H-M   'P 1'
#
loop_
_entity.id
_entity.type
_entity.pdbx_description
1 polymer ?
#
loop_
_entity_poly.entity_id
_entity_poly.type
_entity_poly.pdbx_seq_one_letter_code
_entity_poly.pdbx_strand_id
1 'polypeptide(L)'
;MWDGIDRLADLAQRVSTNSAWVKEFHIWMLGMTAQWMGIMGEHANSVAPLLVSTEQGYLKSTFCKFLLPAALQRYYMDKVDLTSEGRVERRLAEIGLLNLDEFDKYPPTKMPLLKNLMQMASLSLCKAYQKNHRSLPRIASFIGISNRKELLTDPTGSRRFICVMVKRPIDCNGIEHKQIYAQLKAEILSGERYWFTKEEEQVLQKNNLSFYRQGPVEDVLRSCYRSVEKGEEGELRSAAEIFQCLKKKNPSAMRGANPASLAQILVAVGIERKHTKFGNVYRVVKIG
;
A
#
# COMPACT_ATOMS: atom_id res chain seq x y z
N MET A 1 -27.10 18.43 -4.64
CA MET A 1 -26.15 19.36 -3.99
C MET A 1 -25.80 18.77 -2.63
N TRP A 2 -24.57 18.93 -2.14
CA TRP A 2 -24.16 18.53 -0.79
C TRP A 2 -24.85 19.42 0.25
N ASP A 3 -25.31 18.82 1.34
CA ASP A 3 -26.03 19.50 2.41
C ASP A 3 -25.14 20.05 3.54
N GLY A 4 -23.81 19.93 3.42
CA GLY A 4 -22.83 20.43 4.37
C GLY A 4 -22.49 19.46 5.51
N ILE A 5 -23.12 18.28 5.60
CA ILE A 5 -22.83 17.28 6.62
C ILE A 5 -21.71 16.35 6.15
N ASP A 6 -20.67 16.17 6.99
CA ASP A 6 -19.55 15.27 6.68
C ASP A 6 -19.93 13.80 6.92
N ARG A 7 -20.40 13.15 5.86
CA ARG A 7 -20.72 11.72 5.87
C ARG A 7 -19.55 10.84 5.52
N LEU A 8 -18.49 11.41 5.00
CA LEU A 8 -17.30 10.66 4.65
C LEU A 8 -16.52 10.25 5.89
N ALA A 9 -16.45 11.14 6.88
CA ALA A 9 -15.87 10.80 8.19
C ALA A 9 -16.67 9.68 8.88
N ASP A 10 -18.00 9.75 8.86
CA ASP A 10 -18.87 8.70 9.41
C ASP A 10 -18.65 7.36 8.71
N LEU A 11 -18.53 7.37 7.38
CA LEU A 11 -18.24 6.16 6.59
C LEU A 11 -16.89 5.56 6.97
N ALA A 12 -15.85 6.38 7.11
CA ALA A 12 -14.53 5.94 7.54
C ALA A 12 -14.56 5.33 8.97
N GLN A 13 -15.30 5.94 9.88
CA GLN A 13 -15.41 5.50 11.29
C GLN A 13 -16.14 4.16 11.45
N ARG A 14 -16.91 3.72 10.46
CA ARG A 14 -17.47 2.36 10.42
C ARG A 14 -16.37 1.28 10.39
N VAL A 15 -15.23 1.58 9.81
CA VAL A 15 -14.06 0.71 9.75
C VAL A 15 -13.19 0.88 10.99
N SER A 16 -12.81 2.14 11.30
CA SER A 16 -11.96 2.47 12.44
C SER A 16 -12.14 3.93 12.86
N THR A 17 -12.16 4.17 14.17
CA THR A 17 -12.19 5.53 14.75
C THR A 17 -10.80 6.19 14.86
N ASN A 18 -9.76 5.56 14.34
CA ASN A 18 -8.41 6.13 14.28
C ASN A 18 -8.42 7.39 13.39
N SER A 19 -8.03 8.52 13.95
CA SER A 19 -8.02 9.83 13.25
C SER A 19 -7.12 9.84 12.01
N ALA A 20 -5.98 9.15 12.05
CA ALA A 20 -5.12 9.02 10.87
C ALA A 20 -5.85 8.27 9.74
N TRP A 21 -6.50 7.15 10.07
CA TRP A 21 -7.30 6.41 9.09
C TRP A 21 -8.43 7.26 8.49
N VAL A 22 -9.16 8.01 9.31
CA VAL A 22 -10.27 8.86 8.83
C VAL A 22 -9.76 9.90 7.83
N LYS A 23 -8.65 10.59 8.15
CA LYS A 23 -8.00 11.55 7.25
C LYS A 23 -7.48 10.89 5.97
N GLU A 24 -6.77 9.78 6.09
CA GLU A 24 -6.15 9.06 4.98
C GLU A 24 -7.20 8.49 4.03
N PHE A 25 -8.31 7.95 4.58
CA PHE A 25 -9.44 7.45 3.82
C PHE A 25 -10.15 8.58 3.06
N HIS A 26 -10.29 9.75 3.67
CA HIS A 26 -10.85 10.95 3.03
C HIS A 26 -10.02 11.34 1.79
N ILE A 27 -8.72 11.51 1.92
CA ILE A 27 -7.82 11.84 0.79
C ILE A 27 -7.91 10.77 -0.31
N TRP A 28 -7.95 9.50 0.06
CA TRP A 28 -8.08 8.41 -0.90
C TRP A 28 -9.41 8.44 -1.65
N MET A 29 -10.53 8.70 -0.99
CA MET A 29 -11.86 8.84 -1.61
C MET A 29 -11.93 10.06 -2.54
N LEU A 30 -11.31 11.18 -2.16
CA LEU A 30 -11.13 12.33 -3.06
C LEU A 30 -10.34 11.94 -4.30
N GLY A 31 -9.22 11.24 -4.15
CA GLY A 31 -8.39 10.75 -5.25
C GLY A 31 -9.16 9.81 -6.19
N MET A 32 -9.97 8.90 -5.65
CA MET A 32 -10.83 8.01 -6.44
C MET A 32 -11.86 8.80 -7.24
N THR A 33 -12.51 9.77 -6.61
CA THR A 33 -13.54 10.60 -7.27
C THR A 33 -12.94 11.54 -8.31
N ALA A 34 -11.81 12.19 -8.04
CA ALA A 34 -11.08 13.02 -8.98
C ALA A 34 -10.68 12.23 -10.24
N GLN A 35 -10.26 10.97 -10.03
CA GLN A 35 -9.91 10.04 -11.10
C GLN A 35 -11.13 9.73 -12.00
N TRP A 36 -12.29 9.46 -11.41
CA TRP A 36 -13.54 9.25 -12.17
C TRP A 36 -14.03 10.51 -12.90
N MET A 37 -13.76 11.68 -12.33
CA MET A 37 -14.10 12.97 -12.97
C MET A 37 -13.11 13.37 -14.08
N GLY A 38 -11.99 12.66 -14.23
CA GLY A 38 -10.96 12.95 -15.23
C GLY A 38 -10.14 14.21 -14.96
N ILE A 39 -10.08 14.67 -13.70
CA ILE A 39 -9.41 15.93 -13.30
C ILE A 39 -8.12 15.71 -12.51
N MET A 40 -7.48 14.57 -12.68
CA MET A 40 -6.32 14.18 -11.86
C MET A 40 -5.01 14.93 -12.15
N GLY A 41 -4.89 15.67 -13.24
CA GLY A 41 -3.61 16.27 -13.61
C GLY A 41 -2.47 15.26 -13.61
N GLU A 42 -1.40 15.55 -12.85
CA GLU A 42 -0.21 14.69 -12.70
C GLU A 42 -0.32 13.67 -11.54
N HIS A 43 -1.37 13.73 -10.73
CA HIS A 43 -1.50 12.95 -9.49
C HIS A 43 -2.49 11.79 -9.65
N ALA A 44 -1.98 10.60 -9.96
CA ALA A 44 -2.79 9.39 -9.91
C ALA A 44 -3.16 9.02 -8.46
N ASN A 45 -4.32 8.39 -8.23
CA ASN A 45 -4.65 7.78 -6.93
C ASN A 45 -3.77 6.54 -6.71
N SER A 46 -2.55 6.76 -6.23
CA SER A 46 -1.45 5.78 -6.15
C SER A 46 -1.40 5.02 -4.82
N VAL A 47 -2.32 5.31 -3.91
CA VAL A 47 -2.41 4.68 -2.58
C VAL A 47 -3.66 3.80 -2.53
N ALA A 48 -3.61 2.71 -1.78
CA ALA A 48 -4.72 1.79 -1.59
C ALA A 48 -4.96 1.50 -0.10
N PRO A 49 -6.19 1.65 0.42
CA PRO A 49 -6.58 1.13 1.72
C PRO A 49 -6.48 -0.40 1.75
N LEU A 50 -5.97 -0.95 2.87
CA LEU A 50 -5.95 -2.38 3.15
C LEU A 50 -6.69 -2.64 4.47
N LEU A 51 -7.87 -3.24 4.37
CA LEU A 51 -8.70 -3.61 5.51
C LEU A 51 -8.25 -4.96 6.07
N VAL A 52 -7.68 -4.96 7.26
CA VAL A 52 -7.04 -6.12 7.85
C VAL A 52 -7.85 -6.60 9.05
N SER A 53 -8.15 -7.89 9.13
CA SER A 53 -8.72 -8.51 10.32
C SER A 53 -8.33 -9.98 10.36
N THR A 54 -7.96 -10.50 11.52
CA THR A 54 -7.72 -11.93 11.73
C THR A 54 -9.02 -12.73 11.72
N GLU A 55 -10.13 -12.07 12.02
CA GLU A 55 -11.46 -12.67 12.05
C GLU A 55 -12.12 -12.63 10.67
N GLN A 56 -12.82 -13.71 10.32
CA GLN A 56 -13.68 -13.77 9.15
C GLN A 56 -15.07 -13.17 9.47
N GLY A 57 -15.84 -12.85 8.44
CA GLY A 57 -17.21 -12.35 8.63
C GLY A 57 -17.33 -10.88 9.00
N TYR A 58 -16.24 -10.12 9.07
CA TYR A 58 -16.25 -8.67 9.38
C TYR A 58 -16.71 -7.79 8.23
N LEU A 59 -17.32 -8.37 7.19
CA LEU A 59 -17.95 -7.69 6.05
C LEU A 59 -17.00 -6.77 5.25
N LYS A 60 -15.69 -7.01 5.28
CA LYS A 60 -14.68 -6.20 4.57
C LYS A 60 -14.95 -6.14 3.06
N SER A 61 -15.17 -7.28 2.39
CA SER A 61 -15.44 -7.34 0.95
C SER A 61 -16.78 -6.65 0.61
N THR A 62 -17.79 -6.83 1.45
CA THR A 62 -19.09 -6.16 1.31
C THR A 62 -18.94 -4.65 1.40
N PHE A 63 -18.17 -4.14 2.37
CA PHE A 63 -17.86 -2.73 2.52
C PHE A 63 -17.15 -2.18 1.28
N CYS A 64 -16.10 -2.86 0.80
CA CYS A 64 -15.39 -2.45 -0.42
C CYS A 64 -16.33 -2.31 -1.62
N LYS A 65 -17.24 -3.27 -1.82
CA LYS A 65 -18.24 -3.23 -2.89
C LYS A 65 -19.25 -2.10 -2.68
N PHE A 66 -19.68 -1.86 -1.45
CA PHE A 66 -20.69 -0.86 -1.10
C PHE A 66 -20.13 0.57 -1.00
N LEU A 67 -18.82 0.77 -1.22
CA LEU A 67 -18.31 2.11 -1.53
C LEU A 67 -18.93 2.65 -2.82
N LEU A 68 -19.21 1.77 -3.79
CA LEU A 68 -19.90 2.18 -5.03
C LEU A 68 -21.40 2.13 -4.85
N PRO A 69 -22.14 3.18 -5.31
CA PRO A 69 -23.58 3.14 -5.35
C PRO A 69 -24.06 2.03 -6.30
N ALA A 70 -25.27 1.52 -6.09
CA ALA A 70 -25.82 0.39 -6.84
C ALA A 70 -25.68 0.53 -8.37
N ALA A 71 -25.89 1.73 -8.91
CA ALA A 71 -25.76 2.01 -10.34
C ALA A 71 -24.32 1.83 -10.88
N LEU A 72 -23.30 1.96 -10.03
CA LEU A 72 -21.89 1.87 -10.40
C LEU A 72 -21.25 0.54 -9.97
N GLN A 73 -21.95 -0.35 -9.29
CA GLN A 73 -21.39 -1.64 -8.84
C GLN A 73 -20.89 -2.52 -9.98
N ARG A 74 -21.38 -2.34 -11.21
CA ARG A 74 -20.83 -3.01 -12.40
C ARG A 74 -19.39 -2.65 -12.71
N TYR A 75 -18.88 -1.54 -12.16
CA TYR A 75 -17.49 -1.08 -12.28
C TYR A 75 -16.65 -1.46 -11.07
N TYR A 76 -17.15 -2.31 -10.19
CA TYR A 76 -16.41 -2.95 -9.13
C TYR A 76 -15.87 -4.31 -9.58
N MET A 77 -14.66 -4.64 -9.20
CA MET A 77 -14.04 -5.94 -9.49
C MET A 77 -13.33 -6.47 -8.26
N ASP A 78 -13.63 -7.72 -7.88
CA ASP A 78 -12.82 -8.50 -6.96
C ASP A 78 -11.76 -9.26 -7.76
N LYS A 79 -10.53 -9.25 -7.26
CA LYS A 79 -9.37 -9.95 -7.82
C LYS A 79 -8.97 -9.50 -9.22
N VAL A 80 -7.68 -9.34 -9.39
CA VAL A 80 -7.06 -9.08 -10.69
C VAL A 80 -5.98 -10.12 -10.93
N ASP A 81 -5.97 -10.66 -12.15
CA ASP A 81 -4.89 -11.52 -12.60
C ASP A 81 -3.73 -10.66 -13.12
N LEU A 82 -2.67 -10.55 -12.31
CA LEU A 82 -1.46 -9.80 -12.66
C LEU A 82 -0.51 -10.59 -13.60
N THR A 83 -0.93 -11.73 -14.15
CA THR A 83 -0.10 -12.51 -15.07
C THR A 83 -0.18 -12.03 -16.52
N SER A 84 -1.25 -11.33 -16.87
CA SER A 84 -1.53 -10.84 -18.24
C SER A 84 -1.53 -9.32 -18.28
N GLU A 85 -0.36 -8.68 -18.40
CA GLU A 85 -0.18 -7.21 -18.33
C GLU A 85 -1.17 -6.42 -19.21
N GLY A 86 -1.26 -6.69 -20.48
CA GLY A 86 -2.17 -5.96 -21.37
C GLY A 86 -3.66 -6.14 -21.08
N ARG A 87 -4.07 -7.22 -20.40
CA ARG A 87 -5.46 -7.40 -19.93
C ARG A 87 -5.72 -6.59 -18.67
N VAL A 88 -4.74 -6.54 -17.76
CA VAL A 88 -4.84 -5.75 -16.52
C VAL A 88 -5.00 -4.28 -16.86
N GLU A 89 -4.15 -3.73 -17.72
CA GLU A 89 -4.20 -2.32 -18.12
C GLU A 89 -5.56 -1.96 -18.73
N ARG A 90 -6.10 -2.80 -19.63
CA ARG A 90 -7.43 -2.57 -20.18
C ARG A 90 -8.50 -2.51 -19.07
N ARG A 91 -8.45 -3.45 -18.11
CA ARG A 91 -9.39 -3.45 -16.97
C ARG A 91 -9.28 -2.19 -16.14
N LEU A 92 -8.08 -1.67 -15.92
CA LEU A 92 -7.86 -0.42 -15.16
C LEU A 92 -8.44 0.82 -15.85
N ALA A 93 -8.68 0.78 -17.16
CA ALA A 93 -9.37 1.83 -17.90
C ALA A 93 -10.90 1.62 -17.96
N GLU A 94 -11.43 0.45 -17.55
CA GLU A 94 -12.85 0.10 -17.67
C GLU A 94 -13.57 0.05 -16.31
N ILE A 95 -12.86 -0.23 -15.22
CA ILE A 95 -13.42 -0.39 -13.86
C ILE A 95 -13.11 0.83 -12.99
N GLY A 96 -13.99 1.12 -12.03
CA GLY A 96 -13.83 2.26 -11.11
C GLY A 96 -13.10 1.90 -9.82
N LEU A 97 -13.34 0.70 -9.28
CA LEU A 97 -12.73 0.24 -8.05
C LEU A 97 -12.35 -1.25 -8.16
N LEU A 98 -11.08 -1.52 -7.90
CA LEU A 98 -10.52 -2.86 -7.87
C LEU A 98 -10.17 -3.26 -6.44
N ASN A 99 -10.79 -4.35 -5.96
CA ASN A 99 -10.46 -4.93 -4.68
C ASN A 99 -9.37 -5.99 -4.84
N LEU A 100 -8.27 -5.80 -4.15
CA LEU A 100 -7.19 -6.76 -4.01
C LEU A 100 -7.56 -7.77 -2.91
N ASP A 101 -8.51 -8.65 -3.24
CA ASP A 101 -8.97 -9.67 -2.30
C ASP A 101 -7.84 -10.64 -1.94
N GLU A 102 -7.77 -11.05 -0.67
CA GLU A 102 -6.70 -11.89 -0.14
C GLU A 102 -5.29 -11.31 -0.45
N PHE A 103 -5.09 -10.01 -0.20
CA PHE A 103 -3.85 -9.31 -0.51
C PHE A 103 -2.58 -10.01 -0.02
N ASP A 104 -2.65 -10.68 1.13
CA ASP A 104 -1.54 -11.45 1.71
C ASP A 104 -1.10 -12.68 0.87
N LYS A 105 -1.93 -13.12 -0.10
CA LYS A 105 -1.63 -14.22 -1.02
C LYS A 105 -0.97 -13.76 -2.32
N TYR A 106 -0.89 -12.45 -2.59
CA TYR A 106 -0.20 -11.95 -3.77
C TYR A 106 1.31 -12.23 -3.70
N PRO A 107 1.89 -12.85 -4.74
CA PRO A 107 3.32 -13.15 -4.73
C PRO A 107 4.16 -11.87 -4.60
N PRO A 108 5.22 -11.87 -3.77
CA PRO A 108 6.13 -10.71 -3.66
C PRO A 108 6.71 -10.26 -5.00
N THR A 109 6.91 -11.20 -5.94
CA THR A 109 7.40 -10.93 -7.30
C THR A 109 6.44 -10.09 -8.15
N LYS A 110 5.14 -10.05 -7.81
CA LYS A 110 4.12 -9.25 -8.51
C LYS A 110 3.90 -7.87 -7.86
N MET A 111 4.43 -7.63 -6.66
CA MET A 111 4.30 -6.34 -5.98
C MET A 111 4.89 -5.16 -6.76
N PRO A 112 6.06 -5.25 -7.42
CA PRO A 112 6.58 -4.16 -8.24
C PRO A 112 5.63 -3.78 -9.39
N LEU A 113 5.04 -4.77 -10.08
CA LEU A 113 4.06 -4.54 -11.15
C LEU A 113 2.81 -3.84 -10.59
N LEU A 114 2.23 -4.35 -9.51
CA LEU A 114 1.06 -3.73 -8.86
C LEU A 114 1.33 -2.28 -8.48
N LYS A 115 2.48 -1.99 -7.85
CA LYS A 115 2.88 -0.64 -7.46
C LYS A 115 3.06 0.29 -8.67
N ASN A 116 3.56 -0.23 -9.78
CA ASN A 116 3.67 0.52 -11.03
C ASN A 116 2.28 0.85 -11.59
N LEU A 117 1.39 -0.13 -11.68
CA LEU A 117 0.00 0.06 -12.14
C LEU A 117 -0.75 1.10 -11.29
N MET A 118 -0.52 1.13 -9.97
CA MET A 118 -1.12 2.12 -9.06
C MET A 118 -0.63 3.55 -9.34
N GLN A 119 0.57 3.73 -9.88
CA GLN A 119 1.15 5.05 -10.17
C GLN A 119 0.79 5.59 -11.55
N MET A 120 0.40 4.73 -12.48
CA MET A 120 0.04 5.14 -13.84
C MET A 120 -1.20 6.03 -13.83
N ALA A 121 -1.11 7.24 -14.35
CA ALA A 121 -2.26 8.11 -14.60
C ALA A 121 -2.95 7.75 -15.93
N SER A 122 -2.18 7.27 -16.91
CA SER A 122 -2.66 6.84 -18.22
C SER A 122 -2.08 5.48 -18.58
N LEU A 123 -2.79 4.75 -19.40
CA LEU A 123 -2.50 3.39 -19.83
C LEU A 123 -2.30 3.37 -21.35
N SER A 124 -1.21 2.80 -21.81
CA SER A 124 -0.92 2.65 -23.24
C SER A 124 -1.44 1.31 -23.74
N LEU A 125 -2.57 1.32 -24.44
CA LEU A 125 -3.22 0.12 -24.95
C LEU A 125 -3.02 -0.02 -26.45
N CYS A 126 -2.55 -1.19 -26.86
CA CYS A 126 -2.54 -1.58 -28.26
C CYS A 126 -3.68 -2.55 -28.54
N LYS A 127 -4.52 -2.29 -29.54
CA LYS A 127 -5.49 -3.27 -29.98
C LYS A 127 -4.79 -4.38 -30.75
N ALA A 128 -5.26 -5.62 -30.58
CA ALA A 128 -4.79 -6.74 -31.39
C ALA A 128 -4.84 -6.36 -32.88
N TYR A 129 -3.75 -6.65 -33.60
CA TYR A 129 -3.57 -6.34 -35.03
C TYR A 129 -3.49 -4.85 -35.40
N GLN A 130 -3.35 -3.91 -34.44
CA GLN A 130 -3.10 -2.50 -34.72
C GLN A 130 -1.69 -2.10 -34.24
N LYS A 131 -0.96 -1.33 -35.07
CA LYS A 131 0.37 -0.80 -34.71
C LYS A 131 0.31 0.44 -33.81
N ASN A 132 -0.85 1.06 -33.69
CA ASN A 132 -1.02 2.33 -32.96
C ASN A 132 -1.46 2.06 -31.52
N HIS A 133 -0.70 2.58 -30.58
CA HIS A 133 -1.08 2.63 -29.17
C HIS A 133 -2.08 3.77 -28.94
N ARG A 134 -3.10 3.50 -28.12
CA ARG A 134 -4.00 4.54 -27.61
C ARG A 134 -3.72 4.73 -26.12
N SER A 135 -3.51 5.98 -25.71
CA SER A 135 -3.46 6.34 -24.31
C SER A 135 -4.89 6.49 -23.80
N LEU A 136 -5.24 5.75 -22.75
CA LEU A 136 -6.51 5.88 -22.03
C LEU A 136 -6.22 6.28 -20.57
N PRO A 137 -7.05 7.13 -19.97
CA PRO A 137 -6.92 7.42 -18.56
C PRO A 137 -7.17 6.15 -17.73
N ARG A 138 -6.40 5.96 -16.66
CA ARG A 138 -6.72 4.96 -15.65
C ARG A 138 -7.84 5.50 -14.77
N ILE A 139 -8.99 4.84 -14.75
CA ILE A 139 -10.13 5.19 -13.87
C ILE A 139 -10.18 4.34 -12.60
N ALA A 140 -9.52 3.18 -12.59
CA ALA A 140 -9.51 2.29 -11.45
C ALA A 140 -8.72 2.86 -10.27
N SER A 141 -9.34 2.92 -9.10
CA SER A 141 -8.66 3.01 -7.82
C SER A 141 -8.56 1.62 -7.19
N PHE A 142 -7.66 1.47 -6.20
CA PHE A 142 -7.40 0.20 -5.55
C PHE A 142 -7.80 0.25 -4.09
N ILE A 143 -8.38 -0.84 -3.60
CA ILE A 143 -8.60 -1.16 -2.20
C ILE A 143 -8.23 -2.62 -2.00
N GLY A 144 -7.95 -3.06 -0.79
CA GLY A 144 -7.66 -4.48 -0.58
C GLY A 144 -8.09 -4.97 0.79
N ILE A 145 -8.17 -6.28 0.93
CA ILE A 145 -8.51 -6.94 2.17
C ILE A 145 -7.52 -8.07 2.47
N SER A 146 -7.28 -8.29 3.77
CA SER A 146 -6.45 -9.40 4.24
C SER A 146 -7.02 -9.98 5.53
N ASN A 147 -6.81 -11.28 5.71
CA ASN A 147 -7.08 -11.98 6.97
C ASN A 147 -5.79 -12.19 7.78
N ARG A 148 -4.66 -11.66 7.33
CA ARG A 148 -3.41 -11.70 8.05
C ARG A 148 -2.93 -10.29 8.37
N LYS A 149 -2.51 -10.07 9.61
CA LYS A 149 -1.96 -8.79 10.05
C LYS A 149 -0.61 -8.52 9.35
N GLU A 150 0.24 -9.52 9.28
CA GLU A 150 1.57 -9.44 8.69
C GLU A 150 1.50 -9.68 7.17
N LEU A 151 1.16 -8.64 6.41
CA LEU A 151 0.89 -8.74 4.98
C LEU A 151 1.89 -8.00 4.09
N LEU A 152 2.63 -7.05 4.64
CA LEU A 152 3.60 -6.27 3.87
C LEU A 152 4.99 -6.91 3.95
N THR A 153 5.64 -7.06 2.78
CA THR A 153 6.97 -7.67 2.67
C THR A 153 8.06 -6.69 2.28
N ASP A 154 7.68 -5.48 1.81
CA ASP A 154 8.63 -4.46 1.35
C ASP A 154 8.45 -3.17 2.18
N PRO A 155 9.38 -2.88 3.12
CA PRO A 155 9.29 -1.71 3.98
C PRO A 155 9.30 -0.40 3.22
N THR A 156 10.04 -0.33 2.10
CA THR A 156 10.18 0.91 1.33
C THR A 156 8.98 1.20 0.46
N GLY A 157 8.26 0.17 0.05
CA GLY A 157 7.08 0.29 -0.80
C GLY A 157 5.75 0.35 -0.03
N SER A 158 5.77 0.24 1.30
CA SER A 158 4.55 0.23 2.13
C SER A 158 3.83 1.59 2.17
N ARG A 159 4.49 2.69 1.82
CA ARG A 159 3.91 4.03 1.70
C ARG A 159 2.73 4.14 0.73
N ARG A 160 2.52 3.12 -0.12
CA ARG A 160 1.38 3.04 -1.05
C ARG A 160 0.15 2.39 -0.45
N PHE A 161 0.20 2.01 0.81
CA PHE A 161 -0.90 1.32 1.47
C PHE A 161 -1.31 2.05 2.74
N ILE A 162 -2.62 2.14 2.97
CA ILE A 162 -3.23 2.61 4.22
C ILE A 162 -3.72 1.37 4.95
N CYS A 163 -2.88 0.78 5.80
CA CYS A 163 -3.26 -0.42 6.54
C CYS A 163 -4.08 -0.06 7.78
N VAL A 164 -5.25 -0.67 7.91
CA VAL A 164 -6.14 -0.45 9.06
C VAL A 164 -6.65 -1.78 9.62
N MET A 165 -6.57 -1.93 10.95
CA MET A 165 -7.17 -3.07 11.65
C MET A 165 -8.67 -2.87 11.81
N VAL A 166 -9.44 -3.76 11.23
CA VAL A 166 -10.89 -3.88 11.45
C VAL A 166 -11.11 -4.75 12.69
N LYS A 167 -11.64 -4.14 13.74
CA LYS A 167 -11.80 -4.79 15.06
C LYS A 167 -13.22 -5.30 15.34
N ARG A 168 -14.19 -5.01 14.48
CA ARG A 168 -15.60 -5.39 14.59
C ARG A 168 -16.21 -5.51 13.20
N PRO A 169 -17.34 -6.21 13.03
CA PRO A 169 -18.07 -6.21 11.77
C PRO A 169 -18.41 -4.78 11.31
N ILE A 170 -18.14 -4.49 10.04
CA ILE A 170 -18.39 -3.17 9.46
C ILE A 170 -19.88 -3.04 9.16
N ASP A 171 -20.52 -1.97 9.65
CA ASP A 171 -21.89 -1.68 9.29
C ASP A 171 -21.94 -1.14 7.84
N CYS A 172 -22.54 -1.91 6.96
CA CYS A 172 -22.69 -1.57 5.54
C CYS A 172 -24.07 -1.02 5.20
N ASN A 173 -24.96 -0.82 6.19
CA ASN A 173 -26.32 -0.33 5.96
C ASN A 173 -26.36 1.20 5.91
N GLY A 174 -27.38 1.75 5.22
CA GLY A 174 -27.68 3.17 5.23
C GLY A 174 -26.55 4.07 4.72
N ILE A 175 -25.76 3.62 3.74
CA ILE A 175 -24.72 4.45 3.12
C ILE A 175 -25.37 5.45 2.18
N GLU A 176 -25.30 6.73 2.51
CA GLU A 176 -25.90 7.83 1.75
C GLU A 176 -25.03 8.25 0.55
N HIS A 177 -24.87 7.36 -0.42
CA HIS A 177 -23.97 7.57 -1.58
C HIS A 177 -24.18 8.92 -2.27
N LYS A 178 -25.44 9.36 -2.44
CA LYS A 178 -25.72 10.64 -3.12
C LYS A 178 -25.05 11.81 -2.40
N GLN A 179 -25.10 11.84 -1.07
CA GLN A 179 -24.51 12.93 -0.29
C GLN A 179 -22.97 12.77 -0.16
N ILE A 180 -22.48 11.54 0.02
CA ILE A 180 -21.02 11.27 0.04
C ILE A 180 -20.36 11.75 -1.27
N TYR A 181 -20.89 11.36 -2.43
CA TYR A 181 -20.33 11.79 -3.71
C TYR A 181 -20.63 13.26 -4.05
N ALA A 182 -21.69 13.85 -3.49
CA ALA A 182 -21.92 15.29 -3.58
C ALA A 182 -20.90 16.07 -2.74
N GLN A 183 -20.55 15.59 -1.54
CA GLN A 183 -19.49 16.12 -0.69
C GLN A 183 -18.14 16.07 -1.42
N LEU A 184 -17.69 14.88 -1.83
CA LEU A 184 -16.43 14.67 -2.55
C LEU A 184 -16.30 15.58 -3.78
N LYS A 185 -17.37 15.69 -4.58
CA LYS A 185 -17.40 16.58 -5.73
C LYS A 185 -17.27 18.04 -5.34
N ALA A 186 -17.97 18.48 -4.30
CA ALA A 186 -17.90 19.87 -3.82
C ALA A 186 -16.51 20.22 -3.32
N GLU A 187 -15.89 19.35 -2.52
CA GLU A 187 -14.54 19.52 -1.99
C GLU A 187 -13.48 19.57 -3.11
N ILE A 188 -13.55 18.68 -4.10
CA ILE A 188 -12.65 18.71 -5.25
C ILE A 188 -12.80 20.01 -6.05
N LEU A 189 -14.02 20.45 -6.31
CA LEU A 189 -14.28 21.69 -7.06
C LEU A 189 -13.89 22.95 -6.27
N SER A 190 -13.84 22.90 -4.94
CA SER A 190 -13.31 23.97 -4.09
C SER A 190 -11.78 23.98 -4.00
N GLY A 191 -11.09 23.01 -4.61
CA GLY A 191 -9.64 22.93 -4.65
C GLY A 191 -9.02 22.08 -3.53
N GLU A 192 -9.84 21.27 -2.83
CA GLU A 192 -9.30 20.34 -1.83
C GLU A 192 -8.34 19.36 -2.47
N ARG A 193 -7.23 19.08 -1.77
CA ARG A 193 -6.16 18.20 -2.25
C ARG A 193 -6.57 16.74 -2.18
N TYR A 194 -6.43 16.04 -3.28
CA TYR A 194 -6.83 14.63 -3.47
C TYR A 194 -5.65 13.64 -3.63
N TRP A 195 -4.44 14.04 -3.27
CA TRP A 195 -3.25 13.18 -3.32
C TRP A 195 -2.46 13.28 -2.01
N PHE A 196 -1.59 12.30 -1.75
CA PHE A 196 -0.71 12.27 -0.59
C PHE A 196 0.57 13.05 -0.86
N THR A 197 1.02 13.86 0.11
CA THR A 197 2.34 14.50 0.06
C THR A 197 3.44 13.49 0.44
N LYS A 198 4.71 13.85 0.17
CA LYS A 198 5.85 13.00 0.55
C LYS A 198 5.92 12.78 2.08
N GLU A 199 5.57 13.78 2.86
CA GLU A 199 5.53 13.73 4.32
C GLU A 199 4.42 12.78 4.80
N GLU A 200 3.24 12.85 4.19
CA GLU A 200 2.13 11.94 4.48
C GLU A 200 2.45 10.50 4.06
N GLU A 201 3.11 10.29 2.92
CA GLU A 201 3.62 8.96 2.53
C GLU A 201 4.62 8.39 3.56
N GLN A 202 5.47 9.24 4.16
CA GLN A 202 6.38 8.81 5.24
C GLN A 202 5.62 8.43 6.52
N VAL A 203 4.54 9.15 6.84
CA VAL A 203 3.65 8.81 7.96
C VAL A 203 2.96 7.47 7.70
N LEU A 204 2.41 7.25 6.50
CA LEU A 204 1.85 5.94 6.09
C LEU A 204 2.87 4.82 6.29
N GLN A 205 4.10 5.02 5.85
CA GLN A 205 5.16 4.03 6.00
C GLN A 205 5.44 3.68 7.47
N LYS A 206 5.44 4.68 8.36
CA LYS A 206 5.60 4.46 9.81
C LYS A 206 4.40 3.71 10.41
N ASN A 207 3.19 4.10 10.06
CA ASN A 207 1.96 3.45 10.55
C ASN A 207 1.89 1.98 10.11
N ASN A 208 2.45 1.67 8.95
CA ASN A 208 2.47 0.33 8.39
C ASN A 208 3.48 -0.64 9.03
N LEU A 209 4.40 -0.18 9.89
CA LEU A 209 5.41 -1.03 10.51
C LEU A 209 4.80 -2.24 11.27
N SER A 210 3.62 -2.05 11.88
CA SER A 210 2.93 -3.13 12.60
C SER A 210 2.30 -4.19 11.69
N PHE A 211 2.24 -3.95 10.37
CA PHE A 211 1.70 -4.85 9.35
C PHE A 211 2.80 -5.50 8.50
N TYR A 212 4.04 -5.21 8.82
CA TYR A 212 5.18 -5.77 8.12
C TYR A 212 5.44 -7.21 8.56
N ARG A 213 5.61 -8.08 7.57
CA ARG A 213 6.01 -9.47 7.79
C ARG A 213 7.53 -9.54 7.89
N GLN A 214 8.01 -9.96 9.04
CA GLN A 214 9.42 -10.28 9.19
C GLN A 214 9.76 -11.47 8.29
N GLY A 215 10.80 -11.32 7.50
CA GLY A 215 11.30 -12.39 6.66
C GLY A 215 12.34 -13.24 7.37
N PRO A 216 12.61 -14.48 6.92
CA PRO A 216 13.62 -15.35 7.53
C PRO A 216 14.99 -14.69 7.66
N VAL A 217 15.37 -13.83 6.72
CA VAL A 217 16.63 -13.06 6.74
C VAL A 217 16.64 -12.06 7.90
N GLU A 218 15.51 -11.37 8.13
CA GLU A 218 15.36 -10.42 9.23
C GLU A 218 15.39 -11.13 10.58
N ASP A 219 14.74 -12.28 10.71
CA ASP A 219 14.74 -13.07 11.96
C ASP A 219 16.18 -13.48 12.34
N VAL A 220 16.95 -13.97 11.35
CA VAL A 220 18.35 -14.31 11.58
C VAL A 220 19.18 -13.06 11.87
N LEU A 221 18.92 -11.94 11.19
CA LEU A 221 19.58 -10.67 11.47
C LEU A 221 19.36 -10.24 12.93
N ARG A 222 18.10 -10.18 13.38
CA ARG A 222 17.73 -9.78 14.74
C ARG A 222 18.23 -10.73 15.82
N SER A 223 18.43 -11.99 15.49
CA SER A 223 19.06 -12.96 16.42
C SER A 223 20.58 -12.79 16.55
N CYS A 224 21.22 -12.06 15.64
CA CYS A 224 22.67 -11.88 15.59
C CYS A 224 23.11 -10.45 15.87
N TYR A 225 22.31 -9.49 15.47
CA TYR A 225 22.65 -8.07 15.50
C TYR A 225 21.46 -7.22 15.92
N ARG A 226 21.73 -6.11 16.60
CA ARG A 226 20.76 -5.04 16.88
C ARG A 226 21.34 -3.66 16.55
N SER A 227 20.49 -2.66 16.53
CA SER A 227 20.90 -1.26 16.49
C SER A 227 21.63 -0.88 17.78
N VAL A 228 22.51 0.11 17.67
CA VAL A 228 23.24 0.69 18.80
C VAL A 228 22.32 1.61 19.60
N GLU A 229 22.31 1.50 20.91
CA GLU A 229 21.58 2.40 21.79
C GLU A 229 22.37 3.70 22.02
N LYS A 230 21.68 4.74 22.53
CA LYS A 230 22.28 6.05 22.75
C LYS A 230 23.37 5.97 23.82
N GLY A 231 24.62 6.25 23.43
CA GLY A 231 25.80 6.17 24.30
C GLY A 231 26.56 4.85 24.25
N GLU A 232 26.10 3.89 23.44
CA GLU A 232 26.76 2.60 23.29
C GLU A 232 27.76 2.63 22.10
N GLU A 233 28.86 1.90 22.24
CA GLU A 233 29.79 1.66 21.13
C GLU A 233 29.33 0.48 20.28
N GLY A 234 29.29 0.66 18.95
CA GLY A 234 28.91 -0.38 17.99
C GLY A 234 29.99 -0.58 16.94
N GLU A 235 30.05 -1.79 16.41
CA GLU A 235 30.94 -2.14 15.30
C GLU A 235 30.42 -1.58 13.97
N LEU A 236 31.33 -1.08 13.14
CA LEU A 236 31.02 -0.70 11.76
C LEU A 236 31.31 -1.89 10.84
N ARG A 237 30.27 -2.41 10.19
CA ARG A 237 30.38 -3.54 9.25
C ARG A 237 29.69 -3.23 7.94
N SER A 238 30.23 -3.72 6.85
CA SER A 238 29.57 -3.69 5.53
C SER A 238 28.40 -4.67 5.48
N ALA A 239 27.44 -4.44 4.58
CA ALA A 239 26.36 -5.39 4.35
C ALA A 239 26.87 -6.77 3.90
N ALA A 240 28.00 -6.81 3.18
CA ALA A 240 28.62 -8.06 2.74
C ALA A 240 29.17 -8.88 3.92
N GLU A 241 29.86 -8.24 4.87
CA GLU A 241 30.39 -8.93 6.07
C GLU A 241 29.25 -9.46 6.95
N ILE A 242 28.21 -8.65 7.17
CA ILE A 242 27.02 -9.08 7.92
C ILE A 242 26.37 -10.26 7.19
N PHE A 243 26.19 -10.17 5.87
CA PHE A 243 25.60 -11.24 5.06
C PHE A 243 26.35 -12.56 5.19
N GLN A 244 27.70 -12.53 5.12
CA GLN A 244 28.51 -13.74 5.26
C GLN A 244 28.36 -14.34 6.67
N CYS A 245 28.29 -13.51 7.70
CA CYS A 245 28.08 -13.98 9.06
C CYS A 245 26.71 -14.67 9.22
N LEU A 246 25.63 -14.05 8.74
CA LEU A 246 24.27 -14.60 8.77
C LEU A 246 24.16 -15.89 7.95
N LYS A 247 24.79 -15.93 6.78
CA LYS A 247 24.81 -17.11 5.90
C LYS A 247 25.53 -18.30 6.54
N LYS A 248 26.59 -18.06 7.31
CA LYS A 248 27.27 -19.12 8.09
C LYS A 248 26.38 -19.65 9.21
N LYS A 249 25.60 -18.77 9.88
CA LYS A 249 24.74 -19.15 11.01
C LYS A 249 23.47 -19.89 10.54
N ASN A 250 22.83 -19.42 9.47
CA ASN A 250 21.62 -20.04 8.93
C ASN A 250 21.57 -19.96 7.38
N PRO A 251 22.22 -20.94 6.69
CA PRO A 251 22.27 -20.94 5.23
C PRO A 251 20.88 -21.02 4.56
N SER A 252 19.93 -21.72 5.20
CA SER A 252 18.58 -21.92 4.63
C SER A 252 17.77 -20.63 4.62
N ALA A 253 17.81 -19.84 5.68
CA ALA A 253 17.14 -18.56 5.77
C ALA A 253 17.72 -17.52 4.80
N MET A 254 18.99 -17.65 4.46
CA MET A 254 19.69 -16.73 3.55
C MET A 254 19.58 -17.13 2.07
N ARG A 255 18.83 -18.20 1.75
CA ARG A 255 18.66 -18.66 0.35
C ARG A 255 17.92 -17.61 -0.46
N GLY A 256 18.49 -17.21 -1.60
CA GLY A 256 17.93 -16.19 -2.49
C GLY A 256 18.16 -14.75 -2.06
N ALA A 257 18.72 -14.51 -0.87
CA ALA A 257 19.15 -13.19 -0.44
C ALA A 257 20.56 -12.85 -0.96
N ASN A 258 20.86 -11.56 -1.00
CA ASN A 258 22.17 -11.03 -1.34
C ASN A 258 22.52 -9.82 -0.45
N PRO A 259 23.78 -9.34 -0.45
CA PRO A 259 24.17 -8.18 0.36
C PRO A 259 23.36 -6.91 0.09
N ALA A 260 22.89 -6.69 -1.15
CA ALA A 260 22.10 -5.51 -1.49
C ALA A 260 20.68 -5.58 -0.89
N SER A 261 20.03 -6.76 -0.94
CA SER A 261 18.73 -6.96 -0.27
C SER A 261 18.86 -6.89 1.26
N LEU A 262 19.95 -7.42 1.83
CA LEU A 262 20.22 -7.28 3.26
C LEU A 262 20.44 -5.82 3.67
N ALA A 263 21.12 -5.02 2.84
CA ALA A 263 21.33 -3.58 3.09
C ALA A 263 20.00 -2.83 3.25
N GLN A 264 18.98 -3.18 2.47
CA GLN A 264 17.64 -2.61 2.62
C GLN A 264 16.99 -3.02 3.95
N ILE A 265 17.12 -4.28 4.34
CA ILE A 265 16.61 -4.79 5.61
C ILE A 265 17.29 -4.10 6.80
N LEU A 266 18.64 -3.94 6.77
CA LEU A 266 19.39 -3.24 7.81
C LEU A 266 18.87 -1.84 8.07
N VAL A 267 18.58 -1.07 7.01
CA VAL A 267 18.00 0.27 7.14
C VAL A 267 16.56 0.19 7.67
N ALA A 268 15.77 -0.77 7.17
CA ALA A 268 14.37 -0.93 7.56
C ALA A 268 14.20 -1.30 9.05
N VAL A 269 15.12 -2.07 9.61
CA VAL A 269 15.12 -2.43 11.05
C VAL A 269 15.75 -1.34 11.94
N GLY A 270 16.10 -0.18 11.37
CA GLY A 270 16.60 0.96 12.13
C GLY A 270 18.09 0.94 12.45
N ILE A 271 18.87 0.12 11.75
CA ILE A 271 20.34 0.11 11.89
C ILE A 271 20.92 1.33 11.16
N GLU A 272 21.73 2.11 11.88
CA GLU A 272 22.36 3.33 11.36
C GLU A 272 23.31 3.00 10.21
N ARG A 273 23.09 3.64 9.05
CA ARG A 273 23.97 3.56 7.88
C ARG A 273 24.91 4.76 7.86
N LYS A 274 26.20 4.52 7.71
CA LYS A 274 27.23 5.55 7.46
C LYS A 274 27.85 5.37 6.08
N HIS A 275 28.06 6.46 5.37
CA HIS A 275 28.79 6.45 4.11
C HIS A 275 30.27 6.72 4.38
N THR A 276 31.14 5.86 3.84
CA THR A 276 32.59 6.00 3.95
C THR A 276 33.20 6.01 2.54
N LYS A 277 34.46 6.40 2.42
CA LYS A 277 35.22 6.32 1.16
C LYS A 277 35.29 4.92 0.55
N PHE A 278 35.01 3.89 1.34
CA PHE A 278 35.00 2.47 0.91
C PHE A 278 33.58 1.94 0.68
N GLY A 279 32.54 2.78 0.78
CA GLY A 279 31.14 2.41 0.61
C GLY A 279 30.30 2.55 1.87
N ASN A 280 29.12 1.94 1.88
CA ASN A 280 28.19 2.01 3.00
C ASN A 280 28.56 0.97 4.07
N VAL A 281 28.62 1.43 5.32
CA VAL A 281 28.78 0.58 6.51
C VAL A 281 27.61 0.80 7.47
N TYR A 282 27.37 -0.17 8.30
CA TYR A 282 26.24 -0.24 9.23
C TYR A 282 26.77 -0.36 10.65
N ARG A 283 26.25 0.47 11.56
CA ARG A 283 26.64 0.47 12.95
C ARG A 283 25.78 -0.53 13.73
N VAL A 284 26.37 -1.65 14.16
CA VAL A 284 25.67 -2.78 14.75
C VAL A 284 26.30 -3.19 16.07
N VAL A 285 25.49 -3.80 16.93
CA VAL A 285 25.95 -4.55 18.12
C VAL A 285 25.67 -6.03 17.86
N LYS A 286 26.68 -6.86 18.03
CA LYS A 286 26.53 -8.31 17.92
C LYS A 286 25.91 -8.87 19.20
N ILE A 287 24.87 -9.71 19.07
CA ILE A 287 24.12 -10.25 20.20
C ILE A 287 24.57 -11.69 20.54
N GLY A 288 25.12 -12.45 19.59
CA GLY A 288 25.53 -13.84 19.83
C GLY A 288 26.48 -14.39 18.78
#